data_4f0cafd6dc73366d66977f8674363095
#
_entry.id   4f0cafd6dc73366d66977f8674363095
#
_cell.length_a   1.000
_cell.length_b   1.000
_cell.length_c   1.000
_cell.angle_alpha   90.00
_cell.angle_beta   90.00
_cell.angle_gamma   90.00
#
_symmetry.space_group_name_H-M   'P 1'
#
loop_
_entity.id
_entity.type
_entity.pdbx_description
1 polymer ?
#
loop_
_entity_poly.entity_id
_entity_poly.type
_entity_poly.pdbx_seq_one_letter_code
_entity_poly.pdbx_strand_id
1 'polypeptide(L)'
;MSKPLPRVNVQSVGDRRNRATKTKERRPWIVRWTVDGEESSRSFRTRVQADDFRGRLATAAGRPIEWNPDTKLPVDWTPQQVPTLAEVARQMIQDEWADLAPNSRRSLSEALTRVVEATADPDAPTRTEPKRREFRREMNHYWEAPTYTPSKEVADWLRKWSPKVDTLTKERLKAANRALRMNDAGVARAATTYQRYRSGATKCLAFAVDQGYIEAFEWPQTKRGVSRRKKRKSQRAKTTKRLQGLPNRDQVFTILDAFHNGRRESLRYRAMSAVAVFGGLRPSEVVVLDVGDIGKTRRGQPFVRVDKSWNGTGSLWGTSDEDVALPKTGEVRRVMVPQRLVDEVEAWKRAAGISSGPLFLDENGEPPSNWGRALGTACRKAGVNEVTAYGLRHTNATMQMEAGVPLGVIAQQLGNSVEVLVVHYLG
;
A
#
# COMPACT_ATOMS: atom_id res chain seq x y z
N MET A 1 51.28 -18.14 28.39
CA MET A 1 51.55 -18.31 26.92
C MET A 1 50.34 -17.85 26.18
N SER A 2 50.39 -16.76 25.39
CA SER A 2 49.29 -16.30 24.59
C SER A 2 49.00 -17.31 23.48
N LYS A 3 47.73 -17.71 23.35
CA LYS A 3 47.26 -18.59 22.27
C LYS A 3 47.64 -17.98 20.90
N PRO A 4 48.19 -18.71 19.96
CA PRO A 4 48.51 -18.16 18.65
C PRO A 4 47.21 -17.67 17.99
N LEU A 5 47.27 -16.51 17.31
CA LEU A 5 46.14 -15.96 16.57
C LEU A 5 45.74 -16.92 15.46
N PRO A 6 44.42 -17.10 15.24
CA PRO A 6 43.92 -18.01 14.21
C PRO A 6 44.29 -17.52 12.80
N ARG A 7 44.58 -18.45 11.90
CA ARG A 7 44.80 -18.16 10.47
C ARG A 7 43.45 -18.00 9.78
N VAL A 8 43.14 -16.77 9.35
CA VAL A 8 41.90 -16.46 8.68
C VAL A 8 42.13 -16.11 7.21
N ASN A 9 41.39 -16.73 6.33
CA ASN A 9 41.39 -16.39 4.90
C ASN A 9 39.98 -16.11 4.42
N VAL A 10 39.77 -14.91 3.85
CA VAL A 10 38.46 -14.45 3.36
C VAL A 10 38.47 -14.45 1.84
N GLN A 11 37.64 -15.28 1.22
CA GLN A 11 37.58 -15.42 -0.23
C GLN A 11 36.79 -14.24 -0.88
N SER A 12 36.91 -14.11 -2.21
CA SER A 12 36.12 -13.18 -2.99
C SER A 12 34.62 -13.55 -2.96
N VAL A 13 33.76 -12.55 -3.19
CA VAL A 13 32.32 -12.79 -3.29
C VAL A 13 32.03 -13.70 -4.48
N GLY A 14 31.43 -14.84 -4.21
CA GLY A 14 30.99 -15.78 -5.24
C GLY A 14 29.57 -15.46 -5.74
N ASP A 15 29.33 -15.72 -7.02
CA ASP A 15 28.02 -15.61 -7.65
C ASP A 15 27.48 -17.01 -7.97
N ARG A 16 26.37 -17.37 -7.34
CA ARG A 16 25.68 -18.66 -7.54
C ARG A 16 24.55 -18.60 -8.57
N ARG A 17 24.38 -17.50 -9.28
CA ARG A 17 23.37 -17.41 -10.33
C ARG A 17 23.73 -18.37 -11.45
N ASN A 18 23.13 -19.55 -11.40
CA ASN A 18 23.34 -20.55 -12.45
C ASN A 18 22.49 -20.20 -13.67
N ARG A 19 23.14 -19.93 -14.80
CA ARG A 19 22.51 -19.65 -16.09
C ARG A 19 21.77 -20.86 -16.69
N ALA A 20 22.05 -22.06 -16.19
CA ALA A 20 21.53 -23.31 -16.76
C ALA A 20 20.24 -23.83 -16.09
N THR A 21 19.94 -23.45 -14.86
CA THR A 21 18.72 -23.88 -14.17
C THR A 21 17.78 -22.71 -13.96
N LYS A 22 16.52 -22.83 -14.40
CA LYS A 22 15.45 -21.82 -14.25
C LYS A 22 15.02 -21.55 -12.80
N THR A 23 15.68 -22.13 -11.80
CA THR A 23 15.41 -21.90 -10.38
C THR A 23 16.12 -20.63 -9.94
N LYS A 24 15.33 -19.58 -9.71
CA LYS A 24 15.80 -18.28 -9.22
C LYS A 24 16.30 -18.44 -7.77
N GLU A 25 17.61 -18.51 -7.59
CA GLU A 25 18.22 -18.58 -6.26
C GLU A 25 17.96 -17.25 -5.53
N ARG A 26 17.36 -17.33 -4.34
CA ARG A 26 16.94 -16.12 -3.58
C ARG A 26 18.13 -15.34 -2.99
N ARG A 27 19.29 -15.99 -2.80
CA ARG A 27 20.51 -15.41 -2.25
C ARG A 27 21.73 -15.84 -3.08
N PRO A 28 21.93 -15.25 -4.25
CA PRO A 28 22.93 -15.70 -5.20
C PRO A 28 24.37 -15.33 -4.81
N TRP A 29 24.55 -14.39 -3.88
CA TRP A 29 25.86 -13.90 -3.52
C TRP A 29 26.35 -14.59 -2.26
N ILE A 30 27.54 -15.21 -2.31
CA ILE A 30 28.13 -15.96 -1.19
C ILE A 30 29.51 -15.42 -0.85
N VAL A 31 29.77 -15.27 0.45
CA VAL A 31 31.10 -15.05 1.01
C VAL A 31 31.51 -16.33 1.71
N ARG A 32 32.71 -16.80 1.42
CA ARG A 32 33.37 -17.94 2.10
C ARG A 32 34.60 -17.47 2.82
N TRP A 33 34.88 -18.07 3.95
CA TRP A 33 36.12 -17.83 4.69
C TRP A 33 36.55 -19.10 5.43
N THR A 34 37.81 -19.17 5.81
CA THR A 34 38.33 -20.23 6.63
C THR A 34 38.94 -19.64 7.90
N VAL A 35 38.80 -20.34 9.01
CA VAL A 35 39.49 -20.06 10.29
C VAL A 35 40.19 -21.34 10.70
N ASP A 36 41.54 -21.31 10.78
CA ASP A 36 42.37 -22.45 11.05
C ASP A 36 42.12 -23.67 10.14
N GLY A 37 41.76 -23.40 8.86
CA GLY A 37 41.49 -24.42 7.86
C GLY A 37 40.02 -24.89 7.81
N GLU A 38 39.18 -24.54 8.77
CA GLU A 38 37.77 -24.89 8.77
C GLU A 38 36.93 -23.86 8.00
N GLU A 39 36.18 -24.33 7.02
CA GLU A 39 35.42 -23.49 6.12
C GLU A 39 34.05 -23.05 6.73
N SER A 40 33.70 -21.80 6.50
CA SER A 40 32.38 -21.26 6.77
C SER A 40 31.92 -20.40 5.60
N SER A 41 30.58 -20.18 5.48
CA SER A 41 30.05 -19.36 4.40
C SER A 41 28.75 -18.69 4.80
N ARG A 42 28.46 -17.52 4.15
CA ARG A 42 27.20 -16.81 4.28
C ARG A 42 26.71 -16.32 2.93
N SER A 43 25.41 -16.50 2.66
CA SER A 43 24.78 -16.11 1.40
C SER A 43 23.94 -14.83 1.56
N PHE A 44 23.99 -13.96 0.55
CA PHE A 44 23.36 -12.63 0.55
C PHE A 44 22.47 -12.45 -0.67
N ARG A 45 21.47 -11.57 -0.53
CA ARG A 45 20.52 -11.26 -1.60
C ARG A 45 21.12 -10.32 -2.65
N THR A 46 21.95 -9.37 -2.22
CA THR A 46 22.60 -8.39 -3.09
C THR A 46 24.12 -8.51 -3.00
N ARG A 47 24.80 -8.11 -4.07
CA ARG A 47 26.26 -8.05 -4.10
C ARG A 47 26.81 -7.05 -3.10
N VAL A 48 26.15 -5.91 -2.94
CA VAL A 48 26.55 -4.87 -1.99
C VAL A 48 26.59 -5.40 -0.55
N GLN A 49 25.58 -6.16 -0.13
CA GLN A 49 25.57 -6.80 1.19
C GLN A 49 26.70 -7.81 1.37
N ALA A 50 27.00 -8.58 0.32
CA ALA A 50 28.10 -9.55 0.35
C ALA A 50 29.47 -8.85 0.40
N ASP A 51 29.66 -7.78 -0.38
CA ASP A 51 30.89 -7.00 -0.41
C ASP A 51 31.13 -6.28 0.93
N ASP A 52 30.10 -5.69 1.56
CA ASP A 52 30.18 -5.06 2.89
C ASP A 52 30.57 -6.09 3.95
N PHE A 53 29.87 -7.23 4.02
CA PHE A 53 30.19 -8.30 4.96
C PHE A 53 31.61 -8.80 4.76
N ARG A 54 32.03 -9.02 3.51
CA ARG A 54 33.40 -9.45 3.18
C ARG A 54 34.41 -8.41 3.63
N GLY A 55 34.19 -7.12 3.38
CA GLY A 55 35.05 -6.03 3.78
C GLY A 55 35.28 -5.99 5.30
N ARG A 56 34.18 -6.08 6.05
CA ARG A 56 34.20 -6.16 7.52
C ARG A 56 34.96 -7.38 8.00
N LEU A 57 34.71 -8.53 7.40
CA LEU A 57 35.39 -9.80 7.77
C LEU A 57 36.88 -9.77 7.47
N ALA A 58 37.26 -9.20 6.32
CA ALA A 58 38.67 -9.02 5.96
C ALA A 58 39.40 -8.04 6.90
N THR A 59 38.72 -6.95 7.30
CA THR A 59 39.22 -6.00 8.30
C THR A 59 39.40 -6.68 9.65
N ALA A 60 38.47 -7.52 10.06
CA ALA A 60 38.57 -8.29 11.30
C ALA A 60 39.72 -9.32 11.26
N ALA A 61 39.91 -9.99 10.11
CA ALA A 61 40.98 -10.95 9.90
C ALA A 61 42.41 -10.33 10.01
N GLY A 62 42.52 -9.02 9.75
CA GLY A 62 43.76 -8.26 9.92
C GLY A 62 44.03 -7.77 11.34
N ARG A 63 43.17 -8.06 12.32
CA ARG A 63 43.30 -7.62 13.71
C ARG A 63 43.65 -8.77 14.63
N PRO A 64 44.38 -8.55 15.73
CA PRO A 64 44.69 -9.56 16.73
C PRO A 64 43.47 -9.80 17.64
N ILE A 65 42.41 -10.43 17.11
CA ILE A 65 41.17 -10.73 17.82
C ILE A 65 40.93 -12.24 17.88
N GLU A 66 40.20 -12.68 18.90
CA GLU A 66 39.75 -14.07 19.00
C GLU A 66 38.57 -14.34 18.05
N TRP A 67 38.52 -15.56 17.51
CA TRP A 67 37.46 -16.06 16.64
C TRP A 67 36.69 -17.16 17.35
N ASN A 68 35.37 -17.08 17.26
CA ASN A 68 34.47 -18.08 17.84
C ASN A 68 34.63 -19.41 17.06
N PRO A 69 34.97 -20.52 17.72
CA PRO A 69 35.24 -21.81 17.07
C PRO A 69 34.00 -22.43 16.41
N ASP A 70 32.76 -22.08 16.87
CA ASP A 70 31.53 -22.64 16.33
C ASP A 70 31.01 -21.82 15.14
N THR A 71 30.98 -20.49 15.28
CA THR A 71 30.45 -19.60 14.24
C THR A 71 31.47 -19.16 13.20
N LYS A 72 32.78 -19.36 13.48
CA LYS A 72 33.89 -18.88 12.66
C LYS A 72 33.85 -17.37 12.41
N LEU A 73 33.28 -16.60 13.36
CA LEU A 73 33.23 -15.15 13.35
C LEU A 73 34.06 -14.55 14.47
N PRO A 74 34.51 -13.28 14.36
CA PRO A 74 35.20 -12.60 15.43
C PRO A 74 34.39 -12.61 16.74
N VAL A 75 35.04 -12.85 17.86
CA VAL A 75 34.40 -12.89 19.19
C VAL A 75 33.89 -11.49 19.58
N ASP A 76 34.57 -10.45 19.14
CA ASP A 76 34.14 -9.04 19.31
C ASP A 76 33.01 -8.62 18.37
N TRP A 77 32.69 -9.45 17.38
CA TRP A 77 31.41 -9.31 16.71
C TRP A 77 30.33 -9.75 17.69
N THR A 78 30.00 -8.84 18.59
CA THR A 78 28.87 -9.00 19.50
C THR A 78 27.76 -9.71 18.76
N PRO A 79 27.17 -10.79 19.30
CA PRO A 79 25.96 -11.36 18.71
C PRO A 79 25.04 -10.20 18.47
N GLN A 80 24.77 -9.90 17.22
CA GLN A 80 23.91 -8.77 16.84
C GLN A 80 22.68 -8.93 17.73
N GLN A 81 22.47 -7.99 18.68
CA GLN A 81 21.37 -8.16 19.62
C GLN A 81 20.14 -8.41 18.77
N VAL A 82 19.60 -9.62 18.85
CA VAL A 82 18.47 -9.99 17.99
C VAL A 82 17.38 -8.98 18.23
N PRO A 83 17.00 -8.19 17.23
CA PRO A 83 16.07 -7.10 17.40
C PRO A 83 14.66 -7.64 17.67
N THR A 84 13.84 -6.83 18.30
CA THR A 84 12.42 -7.10 18.39
C THR A 84 11.76 -6.97 17.01
N LEU A 85 10.60 -7.60 16.84
CA LEU A 85 9.84 -7.47 15.59
C LEU A 85 9.48 -6.00 15.28
N ALA A 86 9.27 -5.18 16.31
CA ALA A 86 9.03 -3.75 16.14
C ALA A 86 10.24 -3.02 15.57
N GLU A 87 11.45 -3.32 16.05
CA GLU A 87 12.69 -2.74 15.54
C GLU A 87 12.96 -3.18 14.09
N VAL A 88 12.73 -4.46 13.77
CA VAL A 88 12.83 -4.97 12.40
C VAL A 88 11.82 -4.29 11.47
N ALA A 89 10.58 -4.12 11.92
CA ALA A 89 9.54 -3.44 11.15
C ALA A 89 9.92 -1.99 10.86
N ARG A 90 10.50 -1.29 11.86
CA ARG A 90 10.98 0.08 11.70
C ARG A 90 12.14 0.17 10.72
N GLN A 91 13.14 -0.67 10.85
CA GLN A 91 14.27 -0.72 9.92
C GLN A 91 13.80 -0.98 8.49
N MET A 92 12.94 -1.97 8.28
CA MET A 92 12.42 -2.32 6.98
C MET A 92 11.68 -1.16 6.31
N ILE A 93 10.80 -0.47 7.03
CA ILE A 93 10.01 0.61 6.44
C ILE A 93 10.87 1.83 6.15
N GLN A 94 11.89 2.10 6.97
CA GLN A 94 12.84 3.19 6.74
C GLN A 94 13.72 2.92 5.51
N ASP A 95 14.15 1.68 5.34
CA ASP A 95 14.97 1.22 4.20
C ASP A 95 14.21 1.33 2.86
N GLU A 96 12.91 1.07 2.90
CA GLU A 96 12.05 1.10 1.71
C GLU A 96 11.31 2.44 1.50
N TRP A 97 11.46 3.39 2.43
CA TRP A 97 10.61 4.60 2.46
C TRP A 97 10.65 5.39 1.17
N ALA A 98 11.83 5.62 0.63
CA ALA A 98 12.01 6.40 -0.59
C ALA A 98 11.36 5.75 -1.83
N ASP A 99 11.31 4.41 -1.86
CA ASP A 99 10.79 3.65 -3.00
C ASP A 99 9.27 3.45 -2.95
N LEU A 100 8.64 3.79 -1.82
CA LEU A 100 7.21 3.58 -1.61
C LEU A 100 6.41 4.86 -1.87
N ALA A 101 5.35 4.77 -2.67
CA ALA A 101 4.37 5.84 -2.78
C ALA A 101 3.66 6.10 -1.44
N PRO A 102 3.21 7.35 -1.12
CA PRO A 102 2.60 7.73 0.16
C PRO A 102 1.49 6.80 0.66
N ASN A 103 0.56 6.41 -0.22
CA ASN A 103 -0.50 5.45 0.11
C ASN A 103 0.04 4.04 0.45
N SER A 104 1.17 3.64 -0.13
CA SER A 104 1.84 2.38 0.17
C SER A 104 2.55 2.44 1.52
N ARG A 105 3.20 3.56 1.85
CA ARG A 105 3.78 3.85 3.17
C ARG A 105 2.72 3.71 4.25
N ARG A 106 1.61 4.43 4.13
CA ARG A 106 0.46 4.35 5.04
C ARG A 106 -0.08 2.93 5.18
N SER A 107 -0.30 2.25 4.06
CA SER A 107 -0.85 0.90 4.05
C SER A 107 0.08 -0.12 4.73
N LEU A 108 1.39 0.01 4.52
CA LEU A 108 2.40 -0.84 5.14
C LEU A 108 2.50 -0.55 6.65
N SER A 109 2.54 0.71 7.05
CA SER A 109 2.59 1.13 8.46
C SER A 109 1.39 0.62 9.26
N GLU A 110 0.18 0.76 8.71
CA GLU A 110 -1.02 0.17 9.33
C GLU A 110 -0.91 -1.36 9.46
N ALA A 111 -0.37 -2.03 8.44
CA ALA A 111 -0.18 -3.48 8.48
C ALA A 111 0.85 -3.88 9.55
N LEU A 112 1.99 -3.19 9.63
CA LEU A 112 3.03 -3.45 10.63
C LEU A 112 2.53 -3.23 12.05
N THR A 113 1.79 -2.14 12.30
CA THR A 113 1.14 -1.91 13.60
C THR A 113 0.28 -3.10 14.01
N ARG A 114 -0.56 -3.61 13.11
CA ARG A 114 -1.40 -4.78 13.40
C ARG A 114 -0.61 -6.07 13.58
N VAL A 115 0.48 -6.23 12.85
CA VAL A 115 1.36 -7.41 12.97
C VAL A 115 2.08 -7.40 14.30
N VAL A 116 2.65 -6.28 14.72
CA VAL A 116 3.35 -6.16 15.99
C VAL A 116 2.38 -6.37 17.17
N GLU A 117 1.17 -5.78 17.13
CA GLU A 117 0.13 -6.06 18.14
C GLU A 117 -0.23 -7.56 18.19
N ALA A 118 -0.41 -8.19 17.03
CA ALA A 118 -0.85 -9.59 16.94
C ALA A 118 0.24 -10.61 17.35
N THR A 119 1.50 -10.23 17.29
CA THR A 119 2.65 -11.04 17.69
C THR A 119 3.15 -10.73 19.09
N ALA A 120 2.62 -9.70 19.73
CA ALA A 120 2.98 -9.31 21.08
C ALA A 120 2.83 -10.47 22.08
N ASP A 121 3.47 -10.34 23.22
CA ASP A 121 3.32 -11.31 24.30
C ASP A 121 1.84 -11.44 24.70
N PRO A 122 1.34 -12.66 24.97
CA PRO A 122 -0.05 -12.87 25.42
C PRO A 122 -0.45 -12.05 26.66
N ASP A 123 0.52 -11.75 27.53
CA ASP A 123 0.30 -10.96 28.75
C ASP A 123 0.33 -9.44 28.47
N ALA A 124 0.53 -9.02 27.23
CA ALA A 124 0.52 -7.61 26.87
C ALA A 124 -0.85 -6.97 27.18
N PRO A 125 -0.86 -5.77 27.77
CA PRO A 125 -2.10 -5.12 28.16
C PRO A 125 -2.97 -4.81 26.94
N THR A 126 -4.24 -5.21 27.02
CA THR A 126 -5.25 -4.88 26.01
C THR A 126 -5.74 -3.45 26.22
N ARG A 127 -6.04 -2.76 25.12
CA ARG A 127 -6.56 -1.38 25.14
C ARG A 127 -7.96 -1.34 24.58
N THR A 128 -8.83 -0.55 25.20
CA THR A 128 -10.16 -0.22 24.68
C THR A 128 -10.15 1.12 23.94
N GLU A 129 -11.19 1.43 23.18
CA GLU A 129 -11.36 2.76 22.59
C GLU A 129 -11.63 3.83 23.69
N PRO A 130 -11.13 5.05 23.55
CA PRO A 130 -10.35 5.61 22.44
C PRO A 130 -8.82 5.35 22.51
N LYS A 131 -8.28 4.92 23.65
CA LYS A 131 -6.84 4.73 23.90
C LYS A 131 -6.17 3.82 22.85
N ARG A 132 -6.88 2.80 22.39
CA ARG A 132 -6.37 1.91 21.34
C ARG A 132 -6.12 2.64 20.03
N ARG A 133 -6.98 3.58 19.65
CA ARG A 133 -6.81 4.38 18.43
C ARG A 133 -5.62 5.33 18.55
N GLU A 134 -5.45 5.96 19.72
CA GLU A 134 -4.31 6.83 20.01
C GLU A 134 -3.00 6.05 19.95
N PHE A 135 -2.92 4.93 20.63
CA PHE A 135 -1.77 4.04 20.59
C PHE A 135 -1.37 3.62 19.16
N ARG A 136 -2.34 3.21 18.35
CA ARG A 136 -2.08 2.81 16.95
C ARG A 136 -1.66 3.99 16.08
N ARG A 137 -2.18 5.18 16.34
CA ARG A 137 -1.74 6.39 15.67
C ARG A 137 -0.28 6.69 15.99
N GLU A 138 0.13 6.63 17.24
CA GLU A 138 1.53 6.81 17.63
C GLU A 138 2.43 5.72 17.02
N MET A 139 2.01 4.46 17.02
CA MET A 139 2.77 3.40 16.35
C MET A 139 2.96 3.66 14.86
N ASN A 140 1.93 4.18 14.18
CA ASN A 140 2.07 4.55 12.78
C ASN A 140 3.12 5.65 12.60
N HIS A 141 3.15 6.66 13.47
CA HIS A 141 4.20 7.70 13.48
C HIS A 141 5.59 7.12 13.79
N TYR A 142 5.66 6.13 14.68
CA TYR A 142 6.93 5.47 15.01
C TYR A 142 7.59 4.78 13.82
N TRP A 143 6.81 4.25 12.89
CA TRP A 143 7.37 3.65 11.67
C TRP A 143 7.95 4.70 10.72
N GLU A 144 7.31 5.87 10.63
CA GLU A 144 7.57 6.88 9.61
C GLU A 144 8.91 7.60 9.80
N ALA A 145 9.10 8.20 10.96
CA ALA A 145 10.22 9.12 11.15
C ALA A 145 11.37 8.47 11.93
N PRO A 146 12.59 8.47 11.39
CA PRO A 146 13.77 8.01 12.14
C PRO A 146 13.95 8.76 13.47
N THR A 147 13.56 10.03 13.49
CA THR A 147 13.67 10.95 14.63
C THR A 147 12.46 10.95 15.55
N TYR A 148 11.35 10.32 15.17
CA TYR A 148 10.14 10.31 16.00
C TYR A 148 10.37 9.49 17.27
N THR A 149 10.19 10.14 18.39
CA THR A 149 10.21 9.53 19.73
C THR A 149 8.77 9.31 20.16
N PRO A 150 8.30 8.06 20.27
CA PRO A 150 6.96 7.79 20.75
C PRO A 150 6.80 8.19 22.21
N SER A 151 5.56 8.33 22.68
CA SER A 151 5.28 8.53 24.09
C SER A 151 5.94 7.43 24.93
N LYS A 152 6.21 7.74 26.20
CA LYS A 152 6.80 6.76 27.13
C LYS A 152 5.96 5.47 27.18
N GLU A 153 4.63 5.59 27.14
CA GLU A 153 3.74 4.43 27.14
C GLU A 153 3.98 3.51 25.94
N VAL A 154 4.06 4.07 24.73
CA VAL A 154 4.29 3.29 23.51
C VAL A 154 5.71 2.73 23.47
N ALA A 155 6.72 3.52 23.86
CA ALA A 155 8.11 3.07 23.92
C ALA A 155 8.30 1.90 24.90
N ASP A 156 7.73 2.01 26.11
CA ASP A 156 7.78 0.95 27.12
C ASP A 156 7.03 -0.30 26.67
N TRP A 157 5.90 -0.11 25.99
CA TRP A 157 5.15 -1.23 25.45
C TRP A 157 5.93 -1.97 24.35
N LEU A 158 6.51 -1.25 23.40
CA LEU A 158 7.32 -1.85 22.32
C LEU A 158 8.52 -2.62 22.89
N ARG A 159 9.23 -2.04 23.85
CA ARG A 159 10.38 -2.66 24.49
C ARG A 159 10.02 -3.93 25.26
N LYS A 160 8.89 -3.91 26.00
CA LYS A 160 8.51 -5.00 26.92
C LYS A 160 7.76 -6.12 26.20
N TRP A 161 6.90 -5.82 25.23
CA TRP A 161 5.92 -6.73 24.70
C TRP A 161 6.14 -7.13 23.23
N SER A 162 6.96 -6.39 22.46
CA SER A 162 7.36 -6.82 21.15
C SER A 162 8.37 -7.96 21.24
N PRO A 163 8.10 -9.14 20.66
CA PRO A 163 9.00 -10.29 20.76
C PRO A 163 10.29 -10.05 19.99
N LYS A 164 11.39 -10.62 20.45
CA LYS A 164 12.57 -10.79 19.60
C LYS A 164 12.22 -11.69 18.42
N VAL A 165 12.75 -11.40 17.23
CA VAL A 165 12.34 -12.11 16.01
C VAL A 165 12.73 -13.59 16.01
N ASP A 166 13.81 -13.98 16.68
CA ASP A 166 14.24 -15.37 16.86
C ASP A 166 13.35 -16.18 17.81
N THR A 167 12.53 -15.51 18.64
CA THR A 167 11.56 -16.15 19.55
C THR A 167 10.19 -16.36 18.90
N LEU A 168 10.00 -16.00 17.64
CA LEU A 168 8.75 -16.16 16.90
C LEU A 168 8.53 -17.61 16.48
N THR A 169 8.04 -18.43 17.39
CA THR A 169 7.69 -19.83 17.10
C THR A 169 6.56 -19.96 16.10
N LYS A 170 6.45 -21.13 15.48
CA LYS A 170 5.35 -21.47 14.56
C LYS A 170 3.97 -21.31 15.21
N GLU A 171 3.86 -21.65 16.49
CA GLU A 171 2.64 -21.52 17.30
C GLU A 171 2.26 -20.06 17.49
N ARG A 172 3.23 -19.19 17.79
CA ARG A 172 3.05 -17.75 17.93
C ARG A 172 2.61 -17.12 16.60
N LEU A 173 3.23 -17.50 15.50
CA LEU A 173 2.81 -17.06 14.17
C LEU A 173 1.41 -17.55 13.79
N LYS A 174 1.00 -18.76 14.20
CA LYS A 174 -0.37 -19.24 14.03
C LYS A 174 -1.38 -18.42 14.85
N ALA A 175 -1.05 -18.05 16.09
CA ALA A 175 -1.88 -17.21 16.94
C ALA A 175 -2.03 -15.81 16.31
N ALA A 176 -0.93 -15.17 15.91
CA ALA A 176 -0.93 -13.89 15.21
C ALA A 176 -1.76 -13.94 13.91
N ASN A 177 -1.59 -14.97 13.11
CA ASN A 177 -2.36 -15.16 11.90
C ASN A 177 -3.89 -15.27 12.16
N ARG A 178 -4.32 -15.90 13.28
CA ARG A 178 -5.73 -15.91 13.69
C ARG A 178 -6.20 -14.51 14.10
N ALA A 179 -5.42 -13.80 14.92
CA ALA A 179 -5.73 -12.44 15.36
C ALA A 179 -5.87 -11.47 14.18
N LEU A 180 -4.99 -11.54 13.19
CA LEU A 180 -5.05 -10.69 11.99
C LEU A 180 -6.30 -10.93 11.13
N ARG A 181 -6.96 -12.07 11.26
CA ARG A 181 -8.21 -12.37 10.53
C ARG A 181 -9.45 -11.77 11.15
N MET A 182 -9.39 -11.39 12.42
CA MET A 182 -10.53 -10.84 13.15
C MET A 182 -10.33 -9.34 13.39
N ASN A 183 -11.41 -8.58 13.37
CA ASN A 183 -11.37 -7.20 13.81
C ASN A 183 -11.45 -7.11 15.34
N ASP A 184 -11.37 -5.89 15.87
CA ASP A 184 -11.39 -5.66 17.32
C ASP A 184 -12.72 -6.05 18.00
N ALA A 185 -13.79 -6.23 17.22
CA ALA A 185 -15.09 -6.72 17.68
C ALA A 185 -15.26 -8.25 17.50
N GLY A 186 -14.18 -8.98 17.15
CA GLY A 186 -14.24 -10.43 16.94
C GLY A 186 -14.90 -10.85 15.62
N VAL A 187 -15.19 -9.91 14.71
CA VAL A 187 -15.79 -10.21 13.40
C VAL A 187 -14.70 -10.44 12.36
N ALA A 188 -14.93 -11.39 11.46
CA ALA A 188 -13.97 -11.70 10.39
C ALA A 188 -13.72 -10.49 9.49
N ARG A 189 -12.45 -10.16 9.28
CA ARG A 189 -12.04 -9.07 8.35
C ARG A 189 -12.31 -9.46 6.91
N ALA A 190 -12.50 -8.45 6.06
CA ALA A 190 -12.49 -8.64 4.61
C ALA A 190 -11.19 -9.33 4.16
N ALA A 191 -11.30 -10.24 3.19
CA ALA A 191 -10.17 -11.01 2.70
C ALA A 191 -9.01 -10.12 2.19
N THR A 192 -9.32 -8.99 1.56
CA THR A 192 -8.35 -8.00 1.07
C THR A 192 -7.58 -7.34 2.22
N THR A 193 -8.26 -6.97 3.30
CA THR A 193 -7.64 -6.38 4.49
C THR A 193 -6.71 -7.40 5.17
N TYR A 194 -7.17 -8.64 5.35
CA TYR A 194 -6.32 -9.70 5.89
C TYR A 194 -5.09 -9.96 5.00
N GLN A 195 -5.25 -10.01 3.68
CA GLN A 195 -4.12 -10.20 2.76
C GLN A 195 -3.09 -9.06 2.85
N ARG A 196 -3.54 -7.83 3.03
CA ARG A 196 -2.65 -6.67 3.26
C ARG A 196 -1.82 -6.87 4.52
N TYR A 197 -2.44 -7.23 5.65
CA TYR A 197 -1.72 -7.46 6.91
C TYR A 197 -0.76 -8.65 6.81
N ARG A 198 -1.20 -9.73 6.19
CA ARG A 198 -0.35 -10.90 5.93
C ARG A 198 0.87 -10.53 5.06
N SER A 199 0.66 -9.72 4.03
CA SER A 199 1.74 -9.24 3.17
C SER A 199 2.76 -8.42 3.96
N GLY A 200 2.31 -7.50 4.82
CA GLY A 200 3.19 -6.76 5.73
C GLY A 200 3.98 -7.68 6.66
N ALA A 201 3.32 -8.66 7.28
CA ALA A 201 3.97 -9.64 8.14
C ALA A 201 5.06 -10.45 7.42
N THR A 202 4.72 -11.01 6.25
CA THR A 202 5.67 -11.81 5.48
C THR A 202 6.83 -11.00 4.94
N LYS A 203 6.60 -9.73 4.59
CA LYS A 203 7.64 -8.81 4.14
C LYS A 203 8.60 -8.48 5.28
N CYS A 204 8.08 -8.16 6.46
CA CYS A 204 8.88 -7.88 7.65
C CYS A 204 9.75 -9.08 8.06
N LEU A 205 9.18 -10.28 8.10
CA LEU A 205 9.94 -11.48 8.43
C LEU A 205 10.96 -11.86 7.34
N ALA A 206 10.64 -11.60 6.06
CA ALA A 206 11.60 -11.79 4.97
C ALA A 206 12.78 -10.82 5.11
N PHE A 207 12.52 -9.58 5.50
CA PHE A 207 13.58 -8.62 5.81
C PHE A 207 14.45 -9.09 6.98
N ALA A 208 13.84 -9.63 8.05
CA ALA A 208 14.61 -10.19 9.18
C ALA A 208 15.54 -11.34 8.75
N VAL A 209 15.10 -12.18 7.80
CA VAL A 209 15.93 -13.24 7.20
C VAL A 209 17.04 -12.63 6.34
N ASP A 210 16.73 -11.60 5.54
CA ASP A 210 17.71 -10.94 4.66
C ASP A 210 18.79 -10.21 5.46
N GLN A 211 18.45 -9.67 6.64
CA GLN A 211 19.40 -9.06 7.58
C GLN A 211 20.17 -10.11 8.40
N GLY A 212 19.78 -11.39 8.33
CA GLY A 212 20.41 -12.46 9.07
C GLY A 212 20.04 -12.54 10.56
N TYR A 213 18.97 -11.87 10.98
CA TYR A 213 18.47 -11.96 12.36
C TYR A 213 17.82 -13.31 12.66
N ILE A 214 17.26 -13.96 11.64
CA ILE A 214 16.72 -15.31 11.69
C ILE A 214 17.10 -16.06 10.41
N GLU A 215 17.24 -17.38 10.48
CA GLU A 215 17.61 -18.20 9.31
C GLU A 215 16.44 -18.36 8.33
N ALA A 216 15.23 -18.59 8.85
CA ALA A 216 14.04 -18.83 8.07
C ALA A 216 12.77 -18.53 8.89
N PHE A 217 11.67 -18.36 8.22
CA PHE A 217 10.34 -18.31 8.85
C PHE A 217 9.31 -19.07 8.01
N GLU A 218 8.28 -19.59 8.67
CA GLU A 218 7.13 -20.20 8.01
C GLU A 218 5.84 -19.50 8.44
N TRP A 219 5.36 -18.57 7.60
CA TRP A 219 4.04 -17.97 7.86
C TRP A 219 2.94 -19.01 7.62
N PRO A 220 1.98 -19.16 8.55
CA PRO A 220 0.95 -20.17 8.44
C PRO A 220 0.15 -20.07 7.14
N GLN A 221 0.18 -21.13 6.36
CA GLN A 221 -0.61 -21.24 5.13
C GLN A 221 -2.09 -21.26 5.48
N THR A 222 -2.89 -20.45 4.78
CA THR A 222 -4.34 -20.67 4.80
C THR A 222 -4.60 -22.01 4.12
N LYS A 223 -5.34 -22.93 4.79
CA LYS A 223 -5.78 -24.16 4.12
C LYS A 223 -6.27 -23.79 2.71
N ARG A 224 -5.66 -24.35 1.69
CA ARG A 224 -6.07 -24.22 0.28
C ARG A 224 -7.42 -24.91 0.06
N GLY A 225 -8.48 -24.44 0.76
CA GLY A 225 -9.76 -25.14 0.87
C GLY A 225 -10.91 -24.57 0.05
N VAL A 226 -10.66 -23.56 -0.78
CA VAL A 226 -11.68 -23.08 -1.72
C VAL A 226 -11.13 -23.30 -3.12
N SER A 227 -11.70 -24.28 -3.84
CA SER A 227 -11.30 -24.55 -5.23
C SER A 227 -11.37 -23.25 -6.04
N ARG A 228 -10.47 -23.06 -7.03
CA ARG A 228 -10.50 -21.91 -7.95
C ARG A 228 -11.92 -21.66 -8.49
N ARG A 229 -12.70 -22.71 -8.70
CA ARG A 229 -14.10 -22.66 -9.15
C ARG A 229 -15.05 -22.00 -8.13
N LYS A 230 -14.96 -22.33 -6.82
CA LYS A 230 -15.74 -21.67 -5.75
C LYS A 230 -15.35 -20.20 -5.58
N LYS A 231 -14.05 -19.89 -5.70
CA LYS A 231 -13.54 -18.52 -5.60
C LYS A 231 -14.04 -17.65 -6.77
N ARG A 232 -14.01 -18.17 -8.02
CA ARG A 232 -14.57 -17.49 -9.20
C ARG A 232 -16.09 -17.30 -9.08
N LYS A 233 -16.85 -18.32 -8.63
CA LYS A 233 -18.30 -18.22 -8.43
C LYS A 233 -18.68 -17.17 -7.38
N SER A 234 -17.96 -17.11 -6.25
CA SER A 234 -18.17 -16.09 -5.21
C SER A 234 -17.80 -14.68 -5.68
N GLN A 235 -16.76 -14.54 -6.48
CA GLN A 235 -16.34 -13.25 -7.02
C GLN A 235 -17.33 -12.75 -8.07
N ARG A 236 -17.83 -13.63 -8.94
CA ARG A 236 -18.88 -13.35 -9.93
C ARG A 236 -20.17 -12.89 -9.26
N ALA A 237 -20.64 -13.60 -8.22
CA ALA A 237 -21.84 -13.20 -7.47
C ALA A 237 -21.70 -11.84 -6.79
N LYS A 238 -20.53 -11.51 -6.24
CA LYS A 238 -20.24 -10.19 -5.66
C LYS A 238 -20.21 -9.08 -6.70
N THR A 239 -19.64 -9.34 -7.86
CA THR A 239 -19.62 -8.41 -9.00
C THR A 239 -21.02 -8.13 -9.49
N THR A 240 -21.82 -9.16 -9.74
CA THR A 240 -23.23 -9.03 -10.16
C THR A 240 -24.04 -8.21 -9.16
N LYS A 241 -23.97 -8.53 -7.85
CA LYS A 241 -24.67 -7.77 -6.81
C LYS A 241 -24.24 -6.29 -6.77
N ARG A 242 -22.97 -6.00 -7.01
CA ARG A 242 -22.45 -4.62 -7.03
C ARG A 242 -22.95 -3.86 -8.25
N LEU A 243 -22.99 -4.49 -9.42
CA LEU A 243 -23.49 -3.87 -10.65
C LEU A 243 -25.00 -3.61 -10.60
N GLN A 244 -25.77 -4.53 -10.01
CA GLN A 244 -27.21 -4.36 -9.81
C GLN A 244 -27.58 -3.18 -8.91
N GLY A 245 -26.66 -2.70 -8.08
CA GLY A 245 -26.87 -1.53 -7.21
C GLY A 245 -26.40 -0.20 -7.80
N LEU A 246 -25.86 -0.18 -9.03
CA LEU A 246 -25.42 1.05 -9.68
C LEU A 246 -26.63 1.81 -10.26
N PRO A 247 -26.62 3.15 -10.23
CA PRO A 247 -27.67 3.94 -10.83
C PRO A 247 -27.65 3.82 -12.36
N ASN A 248 -28.81 3.74 -12.96
CA ASN A 248 -28.98 3.89 -14.41
C ASN A 248 -28.86 5.36 -14.84
N ARG A 249 -28.99 5.60 -16.16
CA ARG A 249 -28.82 6.94 -16.74
C ARG A 249 -29.76 7.97 -16.12
N ASP A 250 -31.07 7.67 -15.98
CA ASP A 250 -32.08 8.61 -15.46
C ASP A 250 -31.86 8.88 -13.98
N GLN A 251 -31.49 7.84 -13.22
CA GLN A 251 -31.12 7.97 -11.81
C GLN A 251 -29.87 8.84 -11.63
N VAL A 252 -28.89 8.78 -12.55
CA VAL A 252 -27.72 9.68 -12.52
C VAL A 252 -28.18 11.14 -12.61
N PHE A 253 -29.07 11.48 -13.52
CA PHE A 253 -29.59 12.84 -13.62
C PHE A 253 -30.33 13.26 -12.35
N THR A 254 -31.20 12.40 -11.80
CA THR A 254 -31.89 12.64 -10.54
C THR A 254 -30.95 12.88 -9.37
N ILE A 255 -29.84 12.10 -9.29
CA ILE A 255 -28.78 12.30 -8.27
C ILE A 255 -28.11 13.67 -8.46
N LEU A 256 -27.74 14.04 -9.69
CA LEU A 256 -27.10 15.33 -9.96
C LEU A 256 -28.05 16.51 -9.60
N ASP A 257 -29.31 16.40 -9.92
CA ASP A 257 -30.30 17.42 -9.60
C ASP A 257 -30.58 17.53 -8.08
N ALA A 258 -30.46 16.43 -7.35
CA ALA A 258 -30.63 16.38 -5.89
C ALA A 258 -29.55 17.14 -5.11
N PHE A 259 -28.43 17.52 -5.74
CA PHE A 259 -27.41 18.41 -5.13
C PHE A 259 -27.93 19.86 -4.99
N HIS A 260 -29.04 20.23 -5.65
CA HIS A 260 -29.57 21.58 -5.61
C HIS A 260 -30.12 21.90 -4.21
N ASN A 261 -29.42 22.74 -3.45
CA ASN A 261 -29.83 23.22 -2.13
C ASN A 261 -29.51 24.70 -1.88
N GLY A 262 -29.24 25.46 -2.94
CA GLY A 262 -28.89 26.89 -2.86
C GLY A 262 -27.47 27.19 -2.32
N ARG A 263 -26.72 26.19 -1.91
CA ARG A 263 -25.36 26.38 -1.39
C ARG A 263 -24.34 26.24 -2.52
N ARG A 264 -23.34 27.13 -2.58
CA ARG A 264 -22.23 27.11 -3.52
C ARG A 264 -21.48 25.75 -3.51
N GLU A 265 -21.21 25.19 -2.33
CA GLU A 265 -20.55 23.90 -2.16
C GLU A 265 -21.29 22.74 -2.86
N SER A 266 -22.60 22.82 -2.99
CA SER A 266 -23.40 21.80 -3.67
C SER A 266 -23.10 21.74 -5.16
N LEU A 267 -22.86 22.88 -5.80
CA LEU A 267 -22.44 22.93 -7.21
C LEU A 267 -21.06 22.31 -7.41
N ARG A 268 -20.13 22.49 -6.45
CA ARG A 268 -18.82 21.83 -6.47
C ARG A 268 -18.97 20.30 -6.47
N TYR A 269 -19.72 19.74 -5.52
CA TYR A 269 -19.91 18.30 -5.43
C TYR A 269 -20.73 17.74 -6.62
N ARG A 270 -21.67 18.50 -7.15
CA ARG A 270 -22.40 18.17 -8.37
C ARG A 270 -21.44 18.06 -9.56
N ALA A 271 -20.59 19.06 -9.79
CA ALA A 271 -19.59 19.06 -10.86
C ALA A 271 -18.59 17.90 -10.71
N MET A 272 -18.06 17.66 -9.51
CA MET A 272 -17.20 16.51 -9.23
C MET A 272 -17.88 15.17 -9.55
N SER A 273 -19.16 15.04 -9.19
CA SER A 273 -19.96 13.83 -9.46
C SER A 273 -20.23 13.67 -10.96
N ALA A 274 -20.49 14.76 -11.67
CA ALA A 274 -20.63 14.75 -13.13
C ALA A 274 -19.33 14.33 -13.83
N VAL A 275 -18.19 14.84 -13.40
CA VAL A 275 -16.87 14.42 -13.91
C VAL A 275 -16.63 12.92 -13.65
N ALA A 276 -16.95 12.42 -12.46
CA ALA A 276 -16.78 11.01 -12.12
C ALA A 276 -17.69 10.10 -12.96
N VAL A 277 -18.94 10.49 -13.20
CA VAL A 277 -19.93 9.64 -13.90
C VAL A 277 -19.87 9.78 -15.42
N PHE A 278 -19.67 10.96 -15.97
CA PHE A 278 -19.63 11.16 -17.43
C PHE A 278 -18.23 11.02 -18.00
N GLY A 279 -17.18 11.36 -17.23
CA GLY A 279 -15.80 11.18 -17.62
C GLY A 279 -15.23 9.83 -17.19
N GLY A 280 -15.86 9.13 -16.26
CA GLY A 280 -15.33 7.86 -15.73
C GLY A 280 -14.01 7.99 -14.98
N LEU A 281 -13.67 9.19 -14.49
CA LEU A 281 -12.40 9.44 -13.79
C LEU A 281 -12.39 8.78 -12.41
N ARG A 282 -11.18 8.40 -11.96
CA ARG A 282 -11.00 7.98 -10.56
C ARG A 282 -11.23 9.17 -9.62
N PRO A 283 -11.75 8.98 -8.41
CA PRO A 283 -11.91 10.09 -7.46
C PRO A 283 -10.64 10.91 -7.23
N SER A 284 -9.49 10.26 -7.19
CA SER A 284 -8.18 10.92 -7.07
C SER A 284 -7.77 11.71 -8.31
N GLU A 285 -8.29 11.40 -9.48
CA GLU A 285 -8.08 12.16 -10.71
C GLU A 285 -9.04 13.35 -10.80
N VAL A 286 -10.27 13.19 -10.31
CA VAL A 286 -11.28 14.27 -10.29
C VAL A 286 -10.82 15.46 -9.46
N VAL A 287 -10.31 15.21 -8.25
CA VAL A 287 -10.02 16.29 -7.29
C VAL A 287 -8.86 17.20 -7.72
N VAL A 288 -7.95 16.73 -8.57
CA VAL A 288 -6.77 17.48 -9.05
C VAL A 288 -6.95 18.13 -10.43
N LEU A 289 -8.14 18.09 -10.99
CA LEU A 289 -8.37 18.72 -12.29
C LEU A 289 -8.20 20.24 -12.23
N ASP A 290 -7.53 20.77 -13.23
CA ASP A 290 -7.42 22.18 -13.50
C ASP A 290 -8.42 22.65 -14.58
N VAL A 291 -8.67 23.92 -14.63
CA VAL A 291 -9.49 24.54 -15.71
C VAL A 291 -8.95 24.18 -17.09
N GLY A 292 -7.64 24.17 -17.26
CA GLY A 292 -6.95 23.83 -18.52
C GLY A 292 -7.03 22.36 -18.94
N ASP A 293 -7.52 21.48 -18.07
CA ASP A 293 -7.65 20.06 -18.39
C ASP A 293 -8.94 19.76 -19.15
N ILE A 294 -9.88 20.71 -19.20
CA ILE A 294 -11.12 20.60 -19.97
C ILE A 294 -10.96 21.40 -21.27
N GLY A 295 -10.97 20.69 -22.38
CA GLY A 295 -10.75 21.25 -23.69
C GLY A 295 -11.73 20.76 -24.75
N LYS A 296 -11.54 21.24 -25.98
CA LYS A 296 -12.26 20.78 -27.16
C LYS A 296 -11.28 20.31 -28.23
N THR A 297 -11.63 19.24 -28.92
CA THR A 297 -10.89 18.79 -30.11
C THR A 297 -11.06 19.78 -31.25
N ARG A 298 -10.28 19.64 -32.33
CA ARG A 298 -10.47 20.42 -33.57
C ARG A 298 -11.87 20.33 -34.17
N ARG A 299 -12.59 19.24 -33.87
CA ARG A 299 -13.99 19.02 -34.31
C ARG A 299 -15.02 19.53 -33.29
N GLY A 300 -14.59 20.29 -32.27
CA GLY A 300 -15.48 20.86 -31.25
C GLY A 300 -15.94 19.88 -30.16
N GLN A 301 -15.51 18.62 -30.18
CA GLN A 301 -15.91 17.63 -29.16
C GLN A 301 -15.19 17.89 -27.84
N PRO A 302 -15.90 17.94 -26.72
CA PRO A 302 -15.29 18.14 -25.41
C PRO A 302 -14.46 16.92 -24.98
N PHE A 303 -13.37 17.19 -24.26
CA PHE A 303 -12.57 16.16 -23.61
C PHE A 303 -12.04 16.65 -22.25
N VAL A 304 -11.70 15.69 -21.39
CA VAL A 304 -10.92 15.93 -20.16
C VAL A 304 -9.55 15.28 -20.35
N ARG A 305 -8.48 16.04 -20.10
CA ARG A 305 -7.11 15.51 -20.01
C ARG A 305 -6.88 15.00 -18.60
N VAL A 306 -6.35 13.81 -18.49
CA VAL A 306 -6.02 13.16 -17.22
C VAL A 306 -4.54 12.83 -17.23
N ASP A 307 -3.76 13.65 -16.55
CA ASP A 307 -2.30 13.52 -16.39
C ASP A 307 -1.85 13.53 -14.92
N LYS A 308 -2.79 13.73 -13.99
CA LYS A 308 -2.53 13.87 -12.56
C LYS A 308 -3.47 12.98 -11.74
N SER A 309 -3.04 12.65 -10.53
CA SER A 309 -3.81 11.92 -9.54
C SER A 309 -3.42 12.37 -8.14
N TRP A 310 -4.38 12.56 -7.26
CA TRP A 310 -4.14 12.86 -5.86
C TRP A 310 -3.62 11.63 -5.12
N ASN A 311 -2.46 11.76 -4.52
CA ASN A 311 -1.83 10.75 -3.67
C ASN A 311 -1.76 11.18 -2.21
N GLY A 312 -2.15 12.42 -1.90
CA GLY A 312 -2.04 13.00 -0.57
C GLY A 312 -2.64 12.11 0.50
N THR A 313 -1.83 11.78 1.46
CA THR A 313 -2.19 10.97 2.64
C THR A 313 -1.99 11.76 3.92
N GLY A 314 -1.71 13.07 3.78
CA GLY A 314 -1.28 13.97 4.84
C GLY A 314 0.23 13.93 5.08
N SER A 315 0.75 14.95 5.74
CA SER A 315 2.18 15.15 6.02
C SER A 315 2.88 13.98 6.71
N LEU A 316 2.11 13.08 7.28
CA LEU A 316 2.61 11.87 7.93
C LEU A 316 3.23 10.86 6.94
N TRP A 317 2.74 10.80 5.70
CA TRP A 317 3.10 9.73 4.75
C TRP A 317 3.78 10.23 3.49
N GLY A 318 3.78 11.54 3.29
CA GLY A 318 4.34 12.18 2.12
C GLY A 318 4.58 13.67 2.33
N THR A 319 5.28 14.27 1.38
CA THR A 319 5.46 15.71 1.30
C THR A 319 4.40 16.32 0.37
N SER A 320 4.21 17.64 0.43
CA SER A 320 3.29 18.35 -0.47
C SER A 320 3.61 18.10 -1.95
N ASP A 321 4.88 17.88 -2.27
CA ASP A 321 5.33 17.61 -3.65
C ASP A 321 4.91 16.19 -4.12
N GLU A 322 4.66 15.27 -3.19
CA GLU A 322 4.19 13.92 -3.48
C GLU A 322 2.65 13.80 -3.53
N ASP A 323 1.91 14.85 -3.13
CA ASP A 323 0.45 14.83 -3.06
C ASP A 323 -0.20 14.75 -4.44
N VAL A 324 0.44 15.27 -5.47
CA VAL A 324 0.01 15.15 -6.85
C VAL A 324 1.04 14.38 -7.65
N ALA A 325 0.63 13.25 -8.22
CA ALA A 325 1.50 12.39 -9.00
C ALA A 325 0.84 12.03 -10.34
N LEU A 326 1.58 11.34 -11.20
CA LEU A 326 1.02 10.72 -12.40
C LEU A 326 -0.11 9.73 -12.02
N PRO A 327 -1.08 9.50 -12.93
CA PRO A 327 -2.08 8.47 -12.73
C PRO A 327 -1.42 7.11 -12.44
N LYS A 328 -2.12 6.23 -11.71
CA LYS A 328 -1.59 4.92 -11.28
C LYS A 328 -1.01 4.06 -12.42
N THR A 329 -1.46 4.27 -13.64
CA THR A 329 -0.94 3.59 -14.84
C THR A 329 0.27 4.29 -15.47
N GLY A 330 0.64 5.48 -14.99
CA GLY A 330 1.68 6.32 -15.59
C GLY A 330 1.28 6.96 -16.93
N GLU A 331 0.08 6.71 -17.44
CA GLU A 331 -0.34 7.14 -18.76
C GLU A 331 -1.21 8.41 -18.71
N VAL A 332 -0.83 9.38 -19.52
CA VAL A 332 -1.65 10.55 -19.82
C VAL A 332 -2.70 10.16 -20.85
N ARG A 333 -3.96 10.49 -20.57
CA ARG A 333 -5.06 10.17 -21.49
C ARG A 333 -6.03 11.34 -21.69
N ARG A 334 -6.68 11.37 -22.85
CA ARG A 334 -7.83 12.24 -23.12
C ARG A 334 -9.09 11.40 -23.10
N VAL A 335 -10.04 11.80 -22.28
CA VAL A 335 -11.34 11.16 -22.14
C VAL A 335 -12.37 12.03 -22.84
N MET A 336 -13.01 11.50 -23.89
CA MET A 336 -14.10 12.20 -24.56
C MET A 336 -15.31 12.26 -23.65
N VAL A 337 -15.92 13.43 -23.50
CA VAL A 337 -17.01 13.66 -22.56
C VAL A 337 -18.21 14.34 -23.23
N PRO A 338 -19.42 14.14 -22.72
CA PRO A 338 -20.59 14.86 -23.23
C PRO A 338 -20.55 16.33 -22.82
N GLN A 339 -21.21 17.20 -23.59
CA GLN A 339 -21.32 18.62 -23.30
C GLN A 339 -21.91 18.87 -21.89
N ARG A 340 -22.82 18.02 -21.43
CA ARG A 340 -23.41 18.09 -20.07
C ARG A 340 -22.37 18.15 -18.97
N LEU A 341 -21.25 17.40 -19.06
CA LEU A 341 -20.18 17.47 -18.08
C LEU A 341 -19.57 18.87 -18.06
N VAL A 342 -19.32 19.44 -19.23
CA VAL A 342 -18.75 20.79 -19.35
C VAL A 342 -19.69 21.82 -18.74
N ASP A 343 -20.99 21.70 -19.01
CA ASP A 343 -22.02 22.62 -18.46
C ASP A 343 -22.02 22.59 -16.93
N GLU A 344 -21.91 21.42 -16.31
CA GLU A 344 -21.84 21.27 -14.85
C GLU A 344 -20.56 21.90 -14.26
N VAL A 345 -19.42 21.73 -14.92
CA VAL A 345 -18.16 22.34 -14.48
C VAL A 345 -18.21 23.86 -14.67
N GLU A 346 -18.74 24.36 -15.79
CA GLU A 346 -18.88 25.79 -16.02
C GLU A 346 -19.87 26.46 -15.03
N ALA A 347 -20.92 25.74 -14.62
CA ALA A 347 -21.81 26.22 -13.57
C ALA A 347 -21.08 26.40 -12.23
N TRP A 348 -20.24 25.41 -11.88
CA TRP A 348 -19.37 25.49 -10.70
C TRP A 348 -18.35 26.63 -10.82
N LYS A 349 -17.63 26.73 -11.93
CA LYS A 349 -16.64 27.79 -12.17
C LYS A 349 -17.22 29.18 -11.99
N ARG A 350 -18.40 29.43 -12.59
CA ARG A 350 -19.11 30.72 -12.43
C ARG A 350 -19.46 31.01 -10.98
N ALA A 351 -20.02 30.03 -10.27
CA ALA A 351 -20.40 30.18 -8.87
C ALA A 351 -19.22 30.38 -7.92
N ALA A 352 -18.07 29.85 -8.30
CA ALA A 352 -16.82 29.93 -7.52
C ALA A 352 -15.92 31.09 -7.92
N GLY A 353 -16.16 31.74 -9.06
CA GLY A 353 -15.27 32.78 -9.60
C GLY A 353 -13.94 32.21 -10.11
N ILE A 354 -13.90 30.94 -10.54
CA ILE A 354 -12.68 30.26 -10.98
C ILE A 354 -12.47 30.51 -12.48
N SER A 355 -11.37 31.15 -12.85
CA SER A 355 -11.00 31.38 -14.26
C SER A 355 -9.79 30.56 -14.70
N SER A 356 -8.92 30.14 -13.77
CA SER A 356 -7.70 29.37 -14.02
C SER A 356 -7.33 28.56 -12.77
N GLY A 357 -6.40 27.62 -12.91
CA GLY A 357 -5.89 26.78 -11.81
C GLY A 357 -6.86 25.67 -11.37
N PRO A 358 -6.70 25.17 -10.15
CA PRO A 358 -7.42 24.02 -9.64
C PRO A 358 -8.93 24.22 -9.62
N LEU A 359 -9.68 23.23 -10.13
CA LEU A 359 -11.15 23.27 -10.15
C LEU A 359 -11.77 22.94 -8.80
N PHE A 360 -11.19 21.99 -8.04
CA PHE A 360 -11.87 21.36 -6.92
C PHE A 360 -11.07 21.38 -5.61
N LEU A 361 -9.79 21.75 -5.60
CA LEU A 361 -9.04 21.91 -4.37
C LEU A 361 -9.54 23.13 -3.58
N ASP A 362 -9.38 23.12 -2.28
CA ASP A 362 -9.65 24.26 -1.42
C ASP A 362 -8.50 25.29 -1.45
N GLU A 363 -8.60 26.33 -0.64
CA GLU A 363 -7.60 27.40 -0.51
C GLU A 363 -6.24 26.92 0.03
N ASN A 364 -6.23 25.75 0.70
CA ASN A 364 -5.01 25.11 1.21
C ASN A 364 -4.42 24.11 0.21
N GLY A 365 -5.03 23.95 -0.97
CA GLY A 365 -4.63 22.96 -1.96
C GLY A 365 -5.11 21.53 -1.63
N GLU A 366 -6.04 21.37 -0.68
CA GLU A 366 -6.53 20.07 -0.23
C GLU A 366 -7.86 19.69 -0.91
N PRO A 367 -8.08 18.39 -1.17
CA PRO A 367 -9.35 17.89 -1.68
C PRO A 367 -10.48 18.05 -0.67
N PRO A 368 -11.71 18.34 -1.13
CA PRO A 368 -12.86 18.49 -0.25
C PRO A 368 -13.21 17.16 0.45
N SER A 369 -13.13 17.13 1.76
CA SER A 369 -13.33 15.94 2.61
C SER A 369 -14.77 15.40 2.60
N ASN A 370 -15.76 16.23 2.24
CA ASN A 370 -17.18 15.92 2.38
C ASN A 370 -17.88 15.43 1.11
N TRP A 371 -17.17 15.27 0.00
CA TRP A 371 -17.78 14.83 -1.26
C TRP A 371 -18.57 13.51 -1.14
N GLY A 372 -17.99 12.50 -0.52
CA GLY A 372 -18.67 11.21 -0.32
C GLY A 372 -19.98 11.32 0.49
N ARG A 373 -19.98 12.15 1.54
CA ARG A 373 -21.16 12.40 2.37
C ARG A 373 -22.23 13.18 1.58
N ALA A 374 -21.83 14.20 0.82
CA ALA A 374 -22.71 14.99 -0.02
C ALA A 374 -23.37 14.12 -1.11
N LEU A 375 -22.59 13.24 -1.76
CA LEU A 375 -23.08 12.29 -2.74
C LEU A 375 -24.10 11.31 -2.13
N GLY A 376 -23.79 10.70 -0.97
CA GLY A 376 -24.73 9.82 -0.27
C GLY A 376 -26.05 10.54 0.08
N THR A 377 -25.97 11.82 0.50
CA THR A 377 -27.17 12.63 0.76
C THR A 377 -27.97 12.90 -0.53
N ALA A 378 -27.31 13.18 -1.65
CA ALA A 378 -27.96 13.37 -2.94
C ALA A 378 -28.65 12.08 -3.41
N CYS A 379 -28.00 10.92 -3.26
CA CYS A 379 -28.61 9.62 -3.56
C CYS A 379 -29.90 9.37 -2.75
N ARG A 380 -29.86 9.62 -1.44
CA ARG A 380 -31.08 9.48 -0.59
C ARG A 380 -32.19 10.41 -1.01
N LYS A 381 -31.91 11.68 -1.33
CA LYS A 381 -32.91 12.64 -1.84
C LYS A 381 -33.49 12.22 -3.18
N ALA A 382 -32.67 11.61 -4.04
CA ALA A 382 -33.09 11.09 -5.34
C ALA A 382 -33.86 9.76 -5.24
N GLY A 383 -34.01 9.17 -4.05
CA GLY A 383 -34.65 7.85 -3.90
C GLY A 383 -33.81 6.70 -4.53
N VAL A 384 -32.52 6.89 -4.68
CA VAL A 384 -31.59 5.94 -5.32
C VAL A 384 -30.65 5.33 -4.25
N ASN A 385 -30.22 4.09 -4.46
CA ASN A 385 -29.23 3.46 -3.60
C ASN A 385 -27.96 4.31 -3.51
N GLU A 386 -27.37 4.39 -2.32
CA GLU A 386 -26.14 5.14 -2.11
C GLU A 386 -25.01 4.57 -2.98
N VAL A 387 -24.38 5.44 -3.73
CA VAL A 387 -23.22 5.14 -4.56
C VAL A 387 -22.00 5.93 -4.08
N THR A 388 -20.83 5.34 -4.14
CA THR A 388 -19.58 6.05 -3.85
C THR A 388 -19.08 6.80 -5.10
N ALA A 389 -18.16 7.76 -4.93
CA ALA A 389 -17.51 8.42 -6.05
C ALA A 389 -16.82 7.40 -7.01
N TYR A 390 -16.27 6.33 -6.48
CA TYR A 390 -15.74 5.23 -7.30
C TYR A 390 -16.86 4.43 -7.98
N GLY A 391 -18.02 4.32 -7.34
CA GLY A 391 -19.23 3.71 -7.91
C GLY A 391 -19.74 4.49 -9.12
N LEU A 392 -19.66 5.83 -9.14
CA LEU A 392 -20.01 6.65 -10.31
C LEU A 392 -19.14 6.32 -11.54
N ARG A 393 -17.84 6.07 -11.34
CA ARG A 393 -16.97 5.58 -12.41
C ARG A 393 -17.40 4.18 -12.90
N HIS A 394 -17.86 3.31 -12.01
CA HIS A 394 -18.43 2.03 -12.43
C HIS A 394 -19.74 2.21 -13.21
N THR A 395 -20.57 3.14 -12.81
CA THR A 395 -21.78 3.53 -13.56
C THR A 395 -21.41 3.99 -14.99
N ASN A 396 -20.37 4.82 -15.14
CA ASN A 396 -19.87 5.23 -16.45
C ASN A 396 -19.52 4.02 -17.33
N ALA A 397 -18.72 3.07 -16.80
CA ALA A 397 -18.35 1.89 -17.56
C ALA A 397 -19.55 1.04 -17.96
N THR A 398 -20.53 0.86 -17.05
CA THR A 398 -21.76 0.10 -17.32
C THR A 398 -22.60 0.79 -18.41
N MET A 399 -22.81 2.10 -18.30
CA MET A 399 -23.55 2.87 -19.29
C MET A 399 -22.90 2.81 -20.69
N GLN A 400 -21.58 2.87 -20.79
CA GLN A 400 -20.85 2.73 -22.07
C GLN A 400 -21.00 1.32 -22.65
N MET A 401 -20.95 0.26 -21.82
CA MET A 401 -21.18 -1.11 -22.29
C MET A 401 -22.61 -1.33 -22.77
N GLU A 402 -23.60 -0.81 -22.05
CA GLU A 402 -25.01 -0.85 -22.45
C GLU A 402 -25.25 -0.09 -23.76
N ALA A 403 -24.50 0.98 -23.99
CA ALA A 403 -24.52 1.72 -25.26
C ALA A 403 -23.72 1.04 -26.40
N GLY A 404 -23.16 -0.15 -26.19
CA GLY A 404 -22.43 -0.92 -27.21
C GLY A 404 -21.03 -0.39 -27.51
N VAL A 405 -20.44 0.45 -26.65
CA VAL A 405 -19.07 0.95 -26.84
C VAL A 405 -18.09 -0.24 -26.75
N PRO A 406 -17.15 -0.42 -27.67
CA PRO A 406 -16.16 -1.51 -27.63
C PRO A 406 -15.34 -1.48 -26.34
N LEU A 407 -15.11 -2.66 -25.74
CA LEU A 407 -14.39 -2.79 -24.47
C LEU A 407 -12.98 -2.17 -24.48
N GLY A 408 -12.28 -2.24 -25.61
CA GLY A 408 -10.97 -1.61 -25.78
C GLY A 408 -11.03 -0.08 -25.64
N VAL A 409 -12.08 0.55 -26.19
CA VAL A 409 -12.29 2.00 -26.06
C VAL A 409 -12.63 2.38 -24.62
N ILE A 410 -13.52 1.62 -23.97
CA ILE A 410 -13.87 1.84 -22.56
C ILE A 410 -12.61 1.67 -21.67
N ALA A 411 -11.80 0.64 -21.92
CA ALA A 411 -10.56 0.39 -21.19
C ALA A 411 -9.60 1.57 -21.31
N GLN A 412 -9.37 2.06 -22.52
CA GLN A 412 -8.51 3.21 -22.79
C GLN A 412 -9.02 4.48 -22.09
N GLN A 413 -10.31 4.81 -22.21
CA GLN A 413 -10.89 5.98 -21.54
C GLN A 413 -10.78 5.90 -20.02
N LEU A 414 -11.02 4.72 -19.45
CA LEU A 414 -10.90 4.52 -18.01
C LEU A 414 -9.45 4.41 -17.52
N GLY A 415 -8.46 4.21 -18.39
CA GLY A 415 -7.09 3.90 -17.99
C GLY A 415 -7.05 2.56 -17.22
N ASN A 416 -7.63 1.52 -17.79
CA ASN A 416 -7.64 0.14 -17.31
C ASN A 416 -7.23 -0.79 -18.46
N SER A 417 -6.82 -2.04 -18.15
CA SER A 417 -6.74 -3.06 -19.17
C SER A 417 -8.12 -3.68 -19.47
N VAL A 418 -8.27 -4.28 -20.66
CA VAL A 418 -9.50 -4.99 -21.03
C VAL A 418 -9.79 -6.15 -20.08
N GLU A 419 -8.75 -6.87 -19.62
CA GLU A 419 -8.88 -7.96 -18.67
C GLU A 419 -9.49 -7.48 -17.34
N VAL A 420 -9.10 -6.28 -16.87
CA VAL A 420 -9.68 -5.66 -15.66
C VAL A 420 -11.15 -5.38 -15.87
N LEU A 421 -11.55 -4.86 -17.05
CA LEU A 421 -12.97 -4.65 -17.37
C LEU A 421 -13.75 -5.97 -17.39
N VAL A 422 -13.23 -6.99 -18.07
CA VAL A 422 -13.87 -8.31 -18.15
C VAL A 422 -14.09 -8.89 -16.74
N VAL A 423 -13.09 -8.85 -15.89
CA VAL A 423 -13.19 -9.36 -14.51
C VAL A 423 -14.19 -8.57 -13.65
N HIS A 424 -14.26 -7.28 -13.84
CA HIS A 424 -15.08 -6.41 -12.98
C HIS A 424 -16.50 -6.19 -13.47
N TYR A 425 -16.79 -6.40 -14.75
CA TYR A 425 -18.09 -6.08 -15.37
C TYR A 425 -18.74 -7.25 -16.11
N LEU A 426 -17.93 -8.19 -16.68
CA LEU A 426 -18.44 -9.32 -17.45
C LEU A 426 -18.18 -10.68 -16.79
N GLY A 427 -17.39 -10.72 -15.69
CA GLY A 427 -16.93 -11.95 -15.02
C GLY A 427 -17.92 -12.60 -14.04
#